data_af7ec792f035cbda9688eac8b42a5924
#
_entry.id   af7ec792f035cbda9688eac8b42a5924
#
_cell.length_a   1.000
_cell.length_b   1.000
_cell.length_c   1.000
_cell.angle_alpha   90.00
_cell.angle_beta   90.00
_cell.angle_gamma   90.00
#
_symmetry.space_group_name_H-M   'P 1'
#
loop_
_entity.id
_entity.type
_entity.pdbx_description
1 polymer ?
#
loop_
_entity_poly.entity_id
_entity_poly.type
_entity_poly.pdbx_seq_one_letter_code
_entity_poly.pdbx_strand_id
1 'polypeptide(L)'
;MKFSKDEYTLRNFSKIQHKKWELYIITRIIHFLNDPDIEFVCQQLLKTRDGKRYLADLCFPSLKLYYEIDEAQHGSDQHKIKDEHRQREIVDATDFIEKRISVFDKNKKDRNINEINIEVDAFIDFIKKRKKQFISKNNFISWNYETKFSPAPHLKRGYIDVKDNVVFSNHRDALKCFGYKGGHYQRAVWRIKDSNKGVWFPKLYKNNLWNNSLSDDFKKIIMKKNDNTKILLPRRKREYTVFAHYKDLLGQIVYKFLGEFYSSFEETDDYQFVFIRKKTKIYFKDFISK
;
A
#
# COMPACT_ATOMS: atom_id res chain seq x y z
N MET A 1 2.58 -16.74 13.81
CA MET A 1 3.06 -17.62 12.73
C MET A 1 4.06 -16.79 11.92
N LYS A 2 5.31 -17.23 11.79
CA LYS A 2 6.31 -16.53 10.94
C LYS A 2 6.15 -17.07 9.52
N PHE A 3 5.81 -16.21 8.56
CA PHE A 3 5.78 -16.58 7.16
C PHE A 3 7.18 -16.51 6.56
N SER A 4 7.56 -17.51 5.78
CA SER A 4 8.79 -17.51 4.99
C SER A 4 8.61 -16.79 3.66
N LYS A 5 9.71 -16.48 2.97
CA LYS A 5 9.68 -15.99 1.59
C LYS A 5 9.01 -16.98 0.65
N ASP A 6 9.18 -18.29 0.90
CA ASP A 6 8.56 -19.35 0.10
C ASP A 6 7.04 -19.34 0.24
N GLU A 7 6.53 -19.23 1.48
CA GLU A 7 5.09 -19.08 1.72
C GLU A 7 4.51 -17.84 1.05
N TYR A 8 5.23 -16.72 1.10
CA TYR A 8 4.85 -15.51 0.39
C TYR A 8 4.78 -15.72 -1.12
N THR A 9 5.79 -16.39 -1.70
CA THR A 9 5.86 -16.69 -3.13
C THR A 9 4.71 -17.60 -3.56
N LEU A 10 4.46 -18.69 -2.84
CA LEU A 10 3.35 -19.62 -3.13
C LEU A 10 1.99 -18.89 -3.10
N ARG A 11 1.77 -18.01 -2.14
CA ARG A 11 0.52 -17.24 -2.05
C ARG A 11 0.38 -16.19 -3.16
N ASN A 12 1.48 -15.63 -3.66
CA ASN A 12 1.43 -14.78 -4.85
C ASN A 12 0.98 -15.57 -6.06
N PHE A 13 1.59 -16.71 -6.34
CA PHE A 13 1.24 -17.53 -7.49
C PHE A 13 -0.18 -18.11 -7.41
N SER A 14 -0.68 -18.43 -6.22
CA SER A 14 -2.05 -18.91 -6.07
C SER A 14 -3.12 -17.90 -6.53
N LYS A 15 -2.81 -16.61 -6.59
CA LYS A 15 -3.74 -15.58 -7.08
C LYS A 15 -3.94 -15.59 -8.58
N ILE A 16 -2.99 -16.13 -9.33
CA ILE A 16 -2.95 -16.12 -10.79
C ILE A 16 -3.03 -17.52 -11.39
N GLN A 17 -3.28 -18.55 -10.57
CA GLN A 17 -3.26 -19.96 -10.99
C GLN A 17 -4.25 -20.29 -12.12
N HIS A 18 -5.32 -19.54 -12.28
CA HIS A 18 -6.33 -19.73 -13.33
C HIS A 18 -6.15 -18.78 -14.53
N LYS A 19 -5.09 -17.97 -14.54
CA LYS A 19 -4.80 -16.99 -15.58
C LYS A 19 -3.61 -17.45 -16.42
N LYS A 20 -3.88 -18.02 -17.57
CA LYS A 20 -2.87 -18.70 -18.41
C LYS A 20 -1.62 -17.86 -18.69
N TRP A 21 -1.82 -16.67 -19.24
CA TRP A 21 -0.70 -15.81 -19.65
C TRP A 21 -0.05 -15.08 -18.47
N GLU A 22 -0.85 -14.58 -17.53
CA GLU A 22 -0.29 -13.99 -16.30
C GLU A 22 0.58 -15.01 -15.57
N LEU A 23 0.09 -16.25 -15.37
CA LEU A 23 0.85 -17.30 -14.72
C LEU A 23 2.17 -17.59 -15.46
N TYR A 24 2.12 -17.76 -16.78
CA TYR A 24 3.29 -18.05 -17.58
C TYR A 24 4.35 -16.93 -17.50
N ILE A 25 3.93 -15.69 -17.79
CA ILE A 25 4.81 -14.53 -17.87
C ILE A 25 5.39 -14.21 -16.49
N ILE A 26 4.56 -14.16 -15.46
CA ILE A 26 5.00 -13.80 -14.11
C ILE A 26 5.97 -14.86 -13.55
N THR A 27 5.65 -16.15 -13.71
CA THR A 27 6.55 -17.20 -13.24
C THR A 27 7.88 -17.17 -14.00
N ARG A 28 7.88 -16.92 -15.34
CA ARG A 28 9.09 -16.71 -16.12
C ARG A 28 9.91 -15.54 -15.59
N ILE A 29 9.29 -14.38 -15.38
CA ILE A 29 9.98 -13.20 -14.83
C ILE A 29 10.66 -13.54 -13.50
N ILE A 30 9.90 -14.08 -12.54
CA ILE A 30 10.42 -14.35 -11.20
C ILE A 30 11.52 -15.41 -11.22
N HIS A 31 11.34 -16.46 -12.01
CA HIS A 31 12.33 -17.54 -12.14
C HIS A 31 13.65 -17.06 -12.75
N PHE A 32 13.62 -16.31 -13.86
CA PHE A 32 14.83 -15.82 -14.54
C PHE A 32 15.43 -14.58 -13.88
N LEU A 33 14.63 -13.78 -13.15
CA LEU A 33 15.14 -12.71 -12.31
C LEU A 33 15.96 -13.28 -11.16
N ASN A 34 15.49 -14.34 -10.52
CA ASN A 34 16.12 -15.09 -9.44
C ASN A 34 16.83 -14.18 -8.41
N ASP A 35 16.14 -13.12 -7.99
CA ASP A 35 16.71 -12.09 -7.12
C ASP A 35 15.90 -12.02 -5.81
N PRO A 36 16.42 -12.63 -4.71
CA PRO A 36 15.70 -12.69 -3.44
C PRO A 36 15.58 -11.34 -2.73
N ASP A 37 16.28 -10.30 -3.20
CA ASP A 37 16.23 -8.96 -2.62
C ASP A 37 15.08 -8.12 -3.20
N ILE A 38 14.44 -8.57 -4.28
CA ILE A 38 13.35 -7.85 -4.92
C ILE A 38 12.02 -8.42 -4.46
N GLU A 39 11.23 -7.60 -3.77
CA GLU A 39 9.82 -7.93 -3.47
C GLU A 39 8.98 -7.86 -4.74
N PHE A 40 8.13 -8.86 -4.95
CA PHE A 40 7.10 -8.83 -5.98
C PHE A 40 5.72 -9.13 -5.39
N VAL A 41 4.69 -8.57 -5.99
CA VAL A 41 3.29 -8.75 -5.56
C VAL A 41 2.41 -8.93 -6.79
N CYS A 42 1.73 -10.08 -6.87
CA CYS A 42 0.72 -10.33 -7.90
C CYS A 42 -0.61 -9.72 -7.49
N GLN A 43 -1.33 -9.14 -8.45
CA GLN A 43 -2.65 -8.55 -8.24
C GLN A 43 -2.61 -7.50 -7.10
N GLN A 44 -1.63 -6.59 -7.16
CA GLN A 44 -1.49 -5.52 -6.19
C GLN A 44 -2.48 -4.39 -6.45
N LEU A 45 -3.23 -4.00 -5.43
CA LEU A 45 -4.09 -2.82 -5.52
C LEU A 45 -3.24 -1.55 -5.52
N LEU A 46 -3.32 -0.79 -6.62
CA LEU A 46 -2.57 0.45 -6.82
C LEU A 46 -3.51 1.66 -6.86
N LYS A 47 -2.97 2.82 -6.48
CA LYS A 47 -3.48 4.14 -6.84
C LYS A 47 -2.49 4.80 -7.77
N THR A 48 -2.93 5.16 -8.96
CA THR A 48 -2.12 5.80 -10.00
C THR A 48 -2.19 7.33 -9.95
N ARG A 49 -1.39 7.96 -10.81
CA ARG A 49 -1.29 9.42 -10.90
C ARG A 49 -2.62 10.09 -11.25
N ASP A 50 -3.44 9.45 -12.07
CA ASP A 50 -4.78 9.91 -12.47
C ASP A 50 -5.86 9.67 -11.39
N GLY A 51 -5.46 9.15 -10.21
CA GLY A 51 -6.33 8.90 -9.08
C GLY A 51 -7.14 7.60 -9.18
N LYS A 52 -6.99 6.83 -10.26
CA LYS A 52 -7.65 5.54 -10.41
C LYS A 52 -7.06 4.49 -9.48
N ARG A 53 -7.91 3.55 -9.10
CA ARG A 53 -7.54 2.37 -8.32
C ARG A 53 -7.77 1.13 -9.19
N TYR A 54 -6.78 0.28 -9.29
CA TYR A 54 -6.89 -1.00 -10.01
C TYR A 54 -5.91 -2.03 -9.47
N LEU A 55 -6.07 -3.28 -9.89
CA LEU A 55 -5.18 -4.37 -9.54
C LEU A 55 -4.16 -4.54 -10.65
N ALA A 56 -2.90 -4.22 -10.36
CA ALA A 56 -1.80 -4.49 -11.27
C ALA A 56 -1.45 -5.98 -11.27
N ASP A 57 -1.22 -6.57 -12.44
CA ASP A 57 -0.91 -7.99 -12.56
C ASP A 57 0.35 -8.37 -11.80
N LEU A 58 1.41 -7.55 -11.92
CA LEU A 58 2.66 -7.70 -11.19
C LEU A 58 3.20 -6.35 -10.75
N CYS A 59 3.57 -6.22 -9.47
CA CYS A 59 4.15 -5.01 -8.89
C CYS A 59 5.47 -5.31 -8.20
N PHE A 60 6.44 -4.41 -8.35
CA PHE A 60 7.73 -4.39 -7.65
C PHE A 60 7.83 -3.10 -6.82
N PRO A 61 7.30 -3.10 -5.58
CA PRO A 61 7.16 -1.87 -4.78
C PRO A 61 8.49 -1.15 -4.51
N SER A 62 9.55 -1.91 -4.19
CA SER A 62 10.89 -1.37 -3.91
C SER A 62 11.57 -0.73 -5.12
N LEU A 63 11.11 -1.06 -6.33
CA LEU A 63 11.60 -0.51 -7.59
C LEU A 63 10.66 0.55 -8.18
N LYS A 64 9.53 0.82 -7.54
CA LYS A 64 8.48 1.71 -8.07
C LYS A 64 8.11 1.38 -9.51
N LEU A 65 7.75 0.13 -9.73
CA LEU A 65 7.50 -0.46 -11.04
C LEU A 65 6.31 -1.40 -10.95
N TYR A 66 5.45 -1.38 -11.97
CA TYR A 66 4.43 -2.41 -12.15
C TYR A 66 4.32 -2.81 -13.62
N TYR A 67 3.76 -4.00 -13.84
CA TYR A 67 3.68 -4.66 -15.14
C TYR A 67 2.27 -5.16 -15.38
N GLU A 68 1.73 -4.83 -16.55
CA GLU A 68 0.40 -5.24 -17.02
C GLU A 68 0.53 -6.23 -18.15
N ILE A 69 -0.33 -7.25 -18.16
CA ILE A 69 -0.36 -8.31 -19.16
C ILE A 69 -1.72 -8.27 -19.85
N ASP A 70 -1.75 -7.71 -21.05
CA ASP A 70 -2.98 -7.55 -21.82
C ASP A 70 -3.36 -8.87 -22.52
N GLU A 71 -4.42 -9.52 -22.03
CA GLU A 71 -5.04 -10.70 -22.64
C GLU A 71 -6.23 -10.29 -23.51
N ALA A 72 -6.48 -10.99 -24.64
CA ALA A 72 -7.52 -10.63 -25.60
C ALA A 72 -8.95 -10.55 -25.03
N GLN A 73 -9.22 -11.29 -23.94
CA GLN A 73 -10.52 -11.31 -23.29
C GLN A 73 -10.75 -10.20 -22.28
N HIS A 74 -9.71 -9.45 -21.90
CA HIS A 74 -9.78 -8.38 -20.88
C HIS A 74 -9.85 -6.96 -21.46
N GLY A 75 -10.15 -6.83 -22.73
CA GLY A 75 -10.16 -5.54 -23.47
C GLY A 75 -11.22 -4.52 -23.03
N SER A 76 -11.94 -4.70 -21.94
CA SER A 76 -12.92 -3.71 -21.47
C SER A 76 -13.20 -3.67 -19.96
N ASP A 77 -12.73 -4.61 -19.18
CA ASP A 77 -12.99 -4.59 -17.75
C ASP A 77 -11.76 -4.08 -16.97
N GLN A 78 -11.66 -2.76 -16.85
CA GLN A 78 -11.09 -2.20 -15.64
C GLN A 78 -11.90 -2.83 -14.50
N HIS A 79 -11.32 -3.85 -13.84
CA HIS A 79 -11.99 -4.56 -12.76
C HIS A 79 -12.48 -3.54 -11.75
N LYS A 80 -13.80 -3.28 -11.72
CA LYS A 80 -14.42 -2.49 -10.68
C LYS A 80 -13.98 -3.11 -9.38
N ILE A 81 -13.25 -2.34 -8.58
CA ILE A 81 -12.74 -2.77 -7.29
C ILE A 81 -13.94 -3.16 -6.45
N LYS A 82 -14.15 -4.46 -6.26
CA LYS A 82 -15.22 -5.01 -5.44
C LYS A 82 -15.01 -4.56 -3.99
N ASP A 83 -16.08 -4.46 -3.22
CA ASP A 83 -16.03 -4.05 -1.80
C ASP A 83 -15.06 -4.86 -0.96
N GLU A 84 -14.86 -6.13 -1.28
CA GLU A 84 -13.87 -7.02 -0.64
C GLU A 84 -12.42 -6.52 -0.78
N HIS A 85 -12.09 -5.72 -1.81
CA HIS A 85 -10.76 -5.13 -1.98
C HIS A 85 -10.53 -3.88 -1.11
N ARG A 86 -11.58 -3.28 -0.53
CA ARG A 86 -11.43 -2.10 0.34
C ARG A 86 -10.59 -2.35 1.59
N GLN A 87 -10.48 -3.60 2.02
CA GLN A 87 -9.65 -4.00 3.15
C GLN A 87 -8.19 -4.29 2.77
N ARG A 88 -7.87 -4.37 1.48
CA ARG A 88 -6.51 -4.65 1.00
C ARG A 88 -5.63 -3.41 1.10
N GLU A 89 -4.35 -3.66 1.35
CA GLU A 89 -3.32 -2.63 1.29
C GLU A 89 -3.27 -2.01 -0.11
N ILE A 90 -3.41 -0.67 -0.18
CA ILE A 90 -3.29 0.09 -1.43
C ILE A 90 -1.89 0.69 -1.48
N VAL A 91 -1.15 0.42 -2.55
CA VAL A 91 0.15 1.04 -2.80
C VAL A 91 -0.06 2.35 -3.55
N ASP A 92 0.51 3.44 -3.03
CA ASP A 92 0.56 4.71 -3.77
C ASP A 92 1.59 4.60 -4.89
N ALA A 93 1.12 4.45 -6.12
CA ALA A 93 1.91 4.26 -7.33
C ALA A 93 1.96 5.51 -8.21
N THR A 94 1.71 6.71 -7.64
CA THR A 94 1.70 7.98 -8.39
C THR A 94 3.04 8.32 -9.06
N ASP A 95 4.14 7.78 -8.56
CA ASP A 95 5.50 7.92 -9.08
C ASP A 95 6.09 6.60 -9.63
N PHE A 96 5.26 5.58 -9.83
CA PHE A 96 5.68 4.30 -10.41
C PHE A 96 5.75 4.39 -11.94
N ILE A 97 6.61 3.55 -12.52
CA ILE A 97 6.66 3.31 -13.96
C ILE A 97 5.75 2.13 -14.28
N GLU A 98 4.85 2.33 -15.22
CA GLU A 98 4.12 1.27 -15.88
C GLU A 98 4.94 0.66 -17.01
N LYS A 99 4.93 -0.65 -17.11
CA LYS A 99 5.34 -1.42 -18.25
C LYS A 99 4.24 -2.41 -18.62
N ARG A 100 4.12 -2.72 -19.90
CA ARG A 100 3.00 -3.51 -20.42
C ARG A 100 3.46 -4.45 -21.53
N ILE A 101 2.84 -5.62 -21.61
CA ILE A 101 2.97 -6.55 -22.72
C ILE A 101 1.60 -6.96 -23.21
N SER A 102 1.41 -7.01 -24.54
CA SER A 102 0.22 -7.63 -25.14
C SER A 102 0.57 -9.05 -25.58
N VAL A 103 -0.24 -10.02 -25.19
CA VAL A 103 -0.09 -11.43 -25.61
C VAL A 103 -0.90 -11.77 -26.86
N PHE A 104 -1.56 -10.78 -27.47
CA PHE A 104 -2.29 -10.91 -28.71
C PHE A 104 -1.81 -9.89 -29.75
N ASP A 105 -2.03 -10.24 -31.02
CA ASP A 105 -1.76 -9.37 -32.16
C ASP A 105 -2.91 -8.36 -32.41
N LYS A 106 -2.76 -7.55 -33.48
CA LYS A 106 -3.78 -6.58 -33.90
C LYS A 106 -5.13 -7.21 -34.27
N ASN A 107 -5.12 -8.52 -34.59
CA ASN A 107 -6.31 -9.29 -34.94
C ASN A 107 -6.89 -10.05 -33.74
N LYS A 108 -6.44 -9.76 -32.52
CA LYS A 108 -6.82 -10.43 -31.27
C LYS A 108 -6.52 -11.95 -31.25
N LYS A 109 -5.50 -12.38 -31.99
CA LYS A 109 -4.98 -13.76 -31.95
C LYS A 109 -3.76 -13.81 -31.03
N ASP A 110 -3.56 -14.94 -30.34
CA ASP A 110 -2.40 -15.16 -29.51
C ASP A 110 -1.11 -14.99 -30.33
N ARG A 111 -0.19 -14.21 -29.82
CA ARG A 111 1.14 -13.99 -30.42
C ARG A 111 2.01 -15.24 -30.24
N ASN A 112 3.07 -15.28 -31.05
CA ASN A 112 4.07 -16.34 -30.92
C ASN A 112 4.76 -16.26 -29.55
N ILE A 113 4.84 -17.39 -28.85
CA ILE A 113 5.43 -17.46 -27.50
C ILE A 113 6.91 -17.04 -27.48
N ASN A 114 7.66 -17.27 -28.56
CA ASN A 114 9.06 -16.84 -28.64
C ASN A 114 9.19 -15.31 -28.67
N GLU A 115 8.29 -14.61 -29.37
CA GLU A 115 8.27 -13.14 -29.38
C GLU A 115 7.95 -12.58 -27.99
N ILE A 116 6.95 -13.18 -27.32
CA ILE A 116 6.60 -12.84 -25.94
C ILE A 116 7.81 -13.05 -25.01
N ASN A 117 8.52 -14.17 -25.17
CA ASN A 117 9.70 -14.47 -24.36
C ASN A 117 10.80 -13.43 -24.53
N ILE A 118 11.07 -12.97 -25.76
CA ILE A 118 12.08 -11.93 -26.02
C ILE A 118 11.71 -10.63 -25.30
N GLU A 119 10.44 -10.21 -25.34
CA GLU A 119 9.98 -9.01 -24.63
C GLU A 119 10.05 -9.16 -23.11
N VAL A 120 9.69 -10.34 -22.60
CA VAL A 120 9.79 -10.64 -21.16
C VAL A 120 11.22 -10.63 -20.70
N ASP A 121 12.17 -11.19 -21.47
CA ASP A 121 13.60 -11.20 -21.16
C ASP A 121 14.16 -9.76 -21.16
N ALA A 122 13.76 -8.93 -22.12
CA ALA A 122 14.10 -7.51 -22.14
C ALA A 122 13.54 -6.76 -20.90
N PHE A 123 12.35 -7.13 -20.43
CA PHE A 123 11.79 -6.58 -19.20
C PHE A 123 12.56 -7.02 -17.96
N ILE A 124 13.00 -8.28 -17.89
CA ILE A 124 13.85 -8.77 -16.80
C ILE A 124 15.17 -7.96 -16.74
N ASP A 125 15.79 -7.70 -17.89
CA ASP A 125 16.99 -6.87 -17.96
C ASP A 125 16.72 -5.42 -17.53
N PHE A 126 15.56 -4.89 -17.87
CA PHE A 126 15.11 -3.58 -17.38
C PHE A 126 14.99 -3.57 -15.84
N ILE A 127 14.41 -4.60 -15.21
CA ILE A 127 14.34 -4.73 -13.75
C ILE A 127 15.75 -4.71 -13.14
N LYS A 128 16.68 -5.52 -13.69
CA LYS A 128 18.07 -5.60 -13.20
C LYS A 128 18.79 -4.25 -13.30
N LYS A 129 18.64 -3.53 -14.41
CA LYS A 129 19.19 -2.17 -14.62
C LYS A 129 18.58 -1.18 -13.61
N ARG A 130 17.27 -1.24 -13.41
CA ARG A 130 16.57 -0.37 -12.47
C ARG A 130 17.01 -0.60 -11.02
N LYS A 131 17.18 -1.87 -10.60
CA LYS A 131 17.75 -2.19 -9.27
C LYS A 131 19.13 -1.53 -9.10
N LYS A 132 20.02 -1.66 -10.08
CA LYS A 132 21.35 -1.01 -10.04
C LYS A 132 21.26 0.50 -9.89
N GLN A 133 20.35 1.17 -10.61
CA GLN A 133 20.11 2.61 -10.49
C GLN A 133 19.57 3.02 -9.09
N PHE A 134 18.73 2.19 -8.48
CA PHE A 134 18.22 2.46 -7.13
C PHE A 134 19.31 2.26 -6.07
N ILE A 135 20.17 1.26 -6.22
CA ILE A 135 21.33 1.03 -5.35
C ILE A 135 22.30 2.21 -5.45
N SER A 136 22.67 2.68 -6.64
CA SER A 136 23.63 3.79 -6.82
C SER A 136 23.12 5.11 -6.23
N LYS A 137 21.80 5.27 -6.10
CA LYS A 137 21.15 6.44 -5.47
C LYS A 137 20.83 6.26 -3.99
N ASN A 138 21.28 5.17 -3.36
CA ASN A 138 20.93 4.78 -1.98
C ASN A 138 19.41 4.71 -1.71
N ASN A 139 18.62 4.38 -2.73
CA ASN A 139 17.15 4.31 -2.66
C ASN A 139 16.62 2.87 -2.70
N PHE A 140 17.48 1.87 -2.89
CA PHE A 140 17.08 0.48 -2.88
C PHE A 140 17.04 -0.05 -1.45
N ILE A 141 15.90 -0.65 -1.09
CA ILE A 141 15.75 -1.38 0.16
C ILE A 141 15.57 -2.84 -0.23
N SER A 142 16.54 -3.67 0.15
CA SER A 142 16.47 -5.12 -0.05
C SER A 142 15.26 -5.69 0.66
N TRP A 143 14.52 -6.55 -0.03
CA TRP A 143 13.36 -7.19 0.55
C TRP A 143 13.75 -8.16 1.67
N ASN A 144 13.34 -7.81 2.85
CA ASN A 144 13.42 -8.67 4.01
C ASN A 144 12.08 -8.64 4.73
N TYR A 145 11.35 -9.75 4.69
CA TYR A 145 10.03 -9.85 5.30
C TYR A 145 10.04 -9.59 6.82
N GLU A 146 11.10 -10.00 7.52
CA GLU A 146 11.22 -9.79 8.97
C GLU A 146 11.44 -8.31 9.32
N THR A 147 12.14 -7.55 8.48
CA THR A 147 12.44 -6.14 8.73
C THR A 147 11.48 -5.17 8.05
N LYS A 148 10.64 -5.63 7.12
CA LYS A 148 9.64 -4.81 6.41
C LYS A 148 8.79 -3.97 7.36
N PHE A 149 8.43 -4.53 8.50
CA PHE A 149 7.56 -3.90 9.49
C PHE A 149 8.33 -3.25 10.64
N SER A 150 9.66 -3.24 10.59
CA SER A 150 10.50 -2.71 11.66
C SER A 150 10.49 -1.17 11.68
N PRO A 151 10.37 -0.53 12.84
CA PRO A 151 10.55 0.92 12.95
C PRO A 151 12.00 1.38 12.80
N ALA A 152 13.00 0.48 12.97
CA ALA A 152 14.41 0.84 13.02
C ALA A 152 14.94 1.61 11.81
N PRO A 153 14.64 1.23 10.53
CA PRO A 153 15.07 1.99 9.37
C PRO A 153 14.52 3.42 9.35
N HIS A 154 13.25 3.57 9.76
CA HIS A 154 12.57 4.86 9.79
C HIS A 154 13.11 5.75 10.91
N LEU A 155 13.37 5.19 12.09
CA LEU A 155 13.99 5.89 13.21
C LEU A 155 15.38 6.40 12.83
N LYS A 156 16.22 5.58 12.18
CA LYS A 156 17.53 5.98 11.68
C LYS A 156 17.44 7.14 10.69
N ARG A 157 16.43 7.14 9.81
CA ARG A 157 16.17 8.17 8.81
C ARG A 157 15.56 9.45 9.41
N GLY A 158 14.87 9.35 10.55
CA GLY A 158 14.25 10.46 11.26
C GLY A 158 12.89 10.91 10.70
N TYR A 159 12.33 10.25 9.68
CA TYR A 159 11.05 10.60 9.08
C TYR A 159 10.39 9.41 8.38
N ILE A 160 9.09 9.55 8.07
CA ILE A 160 8.32 8.69 7.16
C ILE A 160 7.59 9.53 6.11
N ASP A 161 7.40 8.97 4.92
CA ASP A 161 6.67 9.59 3.80
C ASP A 161 5.64 8.60 3.24
N VAL A 162 4.48 9.09 2.82
CA VAL A 162 3.42 8.29 2.18
C VAL A 162 3.94 7.57 0.93
N LYS A 163 4.82 8.23 0.18
CA LYS A 163 5.44 7.68 -1.05
C LYS A 163 6.33 6.46 -0.81
N ASP A 164 6.77 6.25 0.43
CA ASP A 164 7.58 5.08 0.79
C ASP A 164 6.72 3.86 1.15
N ASN A 165 5.39 3.98 1.07
CA ASN A 165 4.44 2.91 1.40
C ASN A 165 4.70 2.25 2.76
N VAL A 166 5.04 3.04 3.77
CA VAL A 166 5.43 2.59 5.11
C VAL A 166 4.30 1.83 5.78
N VAL A 167 4.59 0.64 6.27
CA VAL A 167 3.67 -0.25 6.98
C VAL A 167 4.29 -0.80 8.26
N PHE A 168 3.44 -1.07 9.27
CA PHE A 168 3.83 -1.74 10.51
C PHE A 168 2.89 -2.91 10.79
N SER A 169 3.36 -3.96 11.45
CA SER A 169 2.55 -5.13 11.82
C SER A 169 1.75 -4.93 13.11
N ASN A 170 2.04 -3.90 13.89
CA ASN A 170 1.36 -3.60 15.14
C ASN A 170 1.44 -2.12 15.51
N HIS A 171 0.54 -1.67 16.40
CA HIS A 171 0.50 -0.27 16.85
C HIS A 171 1.77 0.17 17.56
N ARG A 172 2.35 -0.71 18.40
CA ARG A 172 3.55 -0.39 19.20
C ARG A 172 4.72 0.02 18.32
N ASP A 173 4.96 -0.68 17.21
CA ASP A 173 6.09 -0.39 16.33
C ASP A 173 5.89 0.93 15.57
N ALA A 174 4.67 1.25 15.14
CA ALA A 174 4.35 2.57 14.64
C ALA A 174 4.57 3.67 15.71
N LEU A 175 4.11 3.43 16.94
CA LEU A 175 4.21 4.39 18.04
C LEU A 175 5.66 4.65 18.51
N LYS A 176 6.57 3.67 18.35
CA LYS A 176 8.00 3.87 18.63
C LYS A 176 8.58 5.04 17.84
N CYS A 177 8.10 5.29 16.62
CA CYS A 177 8.51 6.43 15.80
C CYS A 177 8.16 7.79 16.46
N PHE A 178 7.25 7.79 17.43
CA PHE A 178 6.77 8.98 18.14
C PHE A 178 7.18 9.01 19.61
N GLY A 179 8.19 8.21 19.99
CA GLY A 179 8.72 8.20 21.35
C GLY A 179 7.95 7.31 22.33
N TYR A 180 7.03 6.46 21.87
CA TYR A 180 6.36 5.50 22.75
C TYR A 180 7.33 4.44 23.26
N LYS A 181 7.44 4.32 24.58
CA LYS A 181 8.32 3.37 25.28
C LYS A 181 7.56 2.23 25.95
N GLY A 182 6.21 2.21 25.84
CA GLY A 182 5.37 1.22 26.49
C GLY A 182 5.38 -0.15 25.78
N GLY A 183 4.66 -1.10 26.38
CA GLY A 183 4.45 -2.44 25.84
C GLY A 183 3.37 -2.49 24.76
N HIS A 184 2.53 -3.52 24.84
CA HIS A 184 1.46 -3.75 23.91
C HIS A 184 0.43 -2.59 23.91
N TYR A 185 0.00 -2.16 22.72
CA TYR A 185 -0.97 -1.08 22.56
C TYR A 185 -2.05 -1.46 21.52
N GLN A 186 -3.33 -1.39 21.93
CA GLN A 186 -4.46 -1.77 21.07
C GLN A 186 -5.55 -0.69 20.92
N ARG A 187 -5.39 0.47 21.56
CA ARG A 187 -6.38 1.54 21.42
C ARG A 187 -6.29 2.18 20.04
N ALA A 188 -7.43 2.62 19.52
CA ALA A 188 -7.51 3.26 18.20
C ALA A 188 -6.72 4.58 18.10
N VAL A 189 -6.55 5.30 19.20
CA VAL A 189 -5.83 6.59 19.25
C VAL A 189 -4.86 6.61 20.42
N TRP A 190 -3.61 6.92 20.13
CA TRP A 190 -2.62 7.33 21.11
C TRP A 190 -2.46 8.85 21.07
N ARG A 191 -2.65 9.53 22.21
CA ARG A 191 -2.54 10.97 22.35
C ARG A 191 -1.14 11.36 22.77
N ILE A 192 -0.57 12.35 22.10
CA ILE A 192 0.69 12.94 22.49
C ILE A 192 0.40 13.90 23.65
N LYS A 193 1.13 13.71 24.75
CA LYS A 193 0.94 14.50 25.98
C LYS A 193 1.09 16.01 25.68
N ASP A 194 0.29 16.80 26.32
CA ASP A 194 0.31 18.29 26.27
C ASP A 194 0.19 18.88 24.85
N SER A 195 -0.49 18.14 23.94
CA SER A 195 -0.72 18.60 22.58
C SER A 195 -2.11 18.24 22.04
N ASN A 196 -2.51 18.89 20.94
CA ASN A 196 -3.72 18.52 20.17
C ASN A 196 -3.45 17.39 19.16
N LYS A 197 -2.23 16.82 19.17
CA LYS A 197 -1.79 15.78 18.23
C LYS A 197 -2.01 14.38 18.80
N GLY A 198 -2.08 13.42 17.91
CA GLY A 198 -2.13 12.01 18.24
C GLY A 198 -1.76 11.10 17.07
N VAL A 199 -1.61 9.82 17.37
CA VAL A 199 -1.46 8.77 16.36
C VAL A 199 -2.76 7.97 16.33
N TRP A 200 -3.35 7.84 15.14
CA TRP A 200 -4.67 7.24 14.96
C TRP A 200 -4.58 6.03 14.04
N PHE A 201 -5.26 4.94 14.44
CA PHE A 201 -5.29 3.63 13.75
C PHE A 201 -6.72 3.30 13.26
N PRO A 202 -7.27 4.03 12.28
CA PRO A 202 -8.62 3.78 11.83
C PRO A 202 -8.73 2.53 10.96
N LYS A 203 -9.90 1.85 11.05
CA LYS A 203 -10.38 0.96 10.00
C LYS A 203 -11.12 1.83 8.97
N LEU A 204 -10.62 1.90 7.73
CA LEU A 204 -11.20 2.70 6.66
C LEU A 204 -12.14 1.87 5.78
N TYR A 205 -12.95 1.05 6.42
CA TYR A 205 -13.99 0.21 5.84
C TYR A 205 -15.09 -0.03 6.89
N LYS A 206 -16.23 -0.51 6.45
CA LYS A 206 -17.37 -0.82 7.32
C LYS A 206 -16.97 -1.81 8.42
N ASN A 207 -17.23 -1.45 9.65
CA ASN A 207 -17.06 -2.30 10.83
C ASN A 207 -18.31 -2.20 11.73
N ASN A 208 -18.31 -2.81 12.91
CA ASN A 208 -19.53 -2.94 13.74
C ASN A 208 -20.29 -1.61 13.98
N LEU A 209 -19.58 -0.51 14.23
CA LEU A 209 -20.20 0.79 14.58
C LEU A 209 -20.00 1.84 13.49
N TRP A 210 -18.93 1.73 12.72
CA TRP A 210 -18.46 2.78 11.83
C TRP A 210 -18.34 2.31 10.39
N ASN A 211 -18.70 3.18 9.46
CA ASN A 211 -18.41 3.08 8.05
C ASN A 211 -17.46 4.20 7.67
N ASN A 212 -16.20 4.05 8.05
CA ASN A 212 -15.19 5.02 7.70
C ASN A 212 -14.67 4.77 6.29
N SER A 213 -14.33 5.81 5.59
CA SER A 213 -13.80 5.73 4.23
C SER A 213 -12.67 6.72 4.01
N LEU A 214 -11.81 6.39 3.05
CA LEU A 214 -10.79 7.27 2.51
C LEU A 214 -11.22 7.71 1.12
N SER A 215 -11.18 9.02 0.84
CA SER A 215 -11.48 9.56 -0.50
C SER A 215 -10.53 8.97 -1.56
N ASP A 216 -10.96 8.97 -2.83
CA ASP A 216 -10.18 8.38 -3.92
C ASP A 216 -8.84 9.08 -4.15
N ASP A 217 -8.77 10.38 -3.88
CA ASP A 217 -7.54 11.16 -3.93
C ASP A 217 -6.66 11.03 -2.67
N PHE A 218 -7.09 10.23 -1.68
CA PHE A 218 -6.45 10.04 -0.37
C PHE A 218 -6.31 11.30 0.48
N LYS A 219 -7.06 12.35 0.16
CA LYS A 219 -6.95 13.62 0.88
C LYS A 219 -7.91 13.74 2.05
N LYS A 220 -9.00 12.94 2.08
CA LYS A 220 -10.02 13.02 3.12
C LYS A 220 -10.32 11.66 3.75
N ILE A 221 -10.46 11.64 5.07
CA ILE A 221 -11.05 10.53 5.81
C ILE A 221 -12.40 10.97 6.32
N ILE A 222 -13.44 10.21 5.99
CA ILE A 222 -14.83 10.47 6.39
C ILE A 222 -15.23 9.37 7.37
N MET A 223 -15.67 9.78 8.56
CA MET A 223 -16.20 8.87 9.59
C MET A 223 -17.71 9.03 9.65
N LYS A 224 -18.43 7.93 9.46
CA LYS A 224 -19.91 7.86 9.61
C LYS A 224 -20.28 6.67 10.47
N LYS A 225 -21.40 6.75 11.17
CA LYS A 225 -21.97 5.56 11.81
C LYS A 225 -22.68 4.67 10.78
N ASN A 226 -22.71 3.36 11.04
CA ASN A 226 -23.37 2.38 10.16
C ASN A 226 -24.90 2.58 10.08
N ASP A 227 -25.50 3.02 11.16
CA ASP A 227 -26.94 3.24 11.31
C ASP A 227 -27.38 4.65 10.88
N ASN A 228 -26.47 5.46 10.36
CA ASN A 228 -26.69 6.85 9.99
C ASN A 228 -27.24 7.72 11.13
N THR A 229 -27.01 7.34 12.38
CA THR A 229 -27.41 8.16 13.54
C THR A 229 -26.41 9.27 13.81
N LYS A 230 -26.85 10.29 14.55
CA LYS A 230 -25.98 11.42 14.93
C LYS A 230 -24.76 10.98 15.72
N ILE A 231 -23.64 11.63 15.46
CA ILE A 231 -22.37 11.40 16.14
C ILE A 231 -22.31 12.34 17.34
N LEU A 232 -22.52 11.79 18.54
CA LEU A 232 -22.55 12.55 19.81
C LEU A 232 -21.13 12.84 20.36
N LEU A 233 -20.10 12.85 19.52
CA LEU A 233 -18.74 13.16 19.96
C LEU A 233 -18.48 14.66 19.89
N PRO A 234 -17.76 15.25 20.88
CA PRO A 234 -17.46 16.66 20.84
C PRO A 234 -16.54 17.01 19.67
N ARG A 235 -16.91 18.01 18.90
CA ARG A 235 -16.08 18.61 17.84
C ARG A 235 -14.89 19.29 18.51
N ARG A 236 -13.66 18.78 18.23
CA ARG A 236 -12.42 19.33 18.77
C ARG A 236 -11.38 19.45 17.67
N LYS A 237 -10.65 20.55 17.67
CA LYS A 237 -9.51 20.73 16.76
C LYS A 237 -8.41 19.72 17.11
N ARG A 238 -8.13 18.79 16.19
CA ARG A 238 -7.15 17.71 16.40
C ARG A 238 -6.36 17.46 15.13
N GLU A 239 -5.11 17.08 15.33
CA GLU A 239 -4.21 16.62 14.27
C GLU A 239 -3.81 15.17 14.55
N TYR A 240 -3.94 14.32 13.55
CA TYR A 240 -3.62 12.89 13.68
C TYR A 240 -2.61 12.45 12.64
N THR A 241 -1.52 11.83 13.09
CA THR A 241 -0.74 10.96 12.23
C THR A 241 -1.49 9.65 12.06
N VAL A 242 -1.84 9.30 10.83
CA VAL A 242 -2.77 8.20 10.54
C VAL A 242 -2.00 6.98 10.04
N PHE A 243 -2.24 5.85 10.71
CA PHE A 243 -1.84 4.51 10.26
C PHE A 243 -3.10 3.67 10.08
N ALA A 244 -3.62 3.62 8.87
CA ALA A 244 -4.86 2.91 8.60
C ALA A 244 -4.67 1.40 8.61
N HIS A 245 -5.66 0.71 9.13
CA HIS A 245 -5.74 -0.73 9.20
C HIS A 245 -6.09 -1.32 7.84
N TYR A 246 -5.23 -2.17 7.31
CA TYR A 246 -5.43 -2.94 6.08
C TYR A 246 -5.07 -4.40 6.27
N LYS A 247 -5.37 -5.22 5.28
CA LYS A 247 -4.85 -6.58 5.14
C LYS A 247 -3.79 -6.59 4.06
N ASP A 248 -2.64 -7.15 4.38
CA ASP A 248 -1.59 -7.39 3.40
C ASP A 248 -1.97 -8.54 2.45
N LEU A 249 -1.03 -8.89 1.58
CA LEU A 249 -1.16 -9.99 0.63
C LEU A 249 -1.45 -11.35 1.30
N LEU A 250 -0.92 -11.57 2.49
CA LEU A 250 -1.07 -12.80 3.25
C LEU A 250 -2.32 -12.80 4.12
N GLY A 251 -3.13 -11.73 4.04
CA GLY A 251 -4.31 -11.54 4.89
C GLY A 251 -3.99 -11.11 6.32
N GLN A 252 -2.72 -10.73 6.60
CA GLN A 252 -2.33 -10.22 7.90
C GLN A 252 -2.73 -8.76 8.05
N ILE A 253 -3.04 -8.37 9.28
CA ILE A 253 -3.33 -6.98 9.59
C ILE A 253 -2.02 -6.18 9.56
N VAL A 254 -2.03 -5.11 8.78
CA VAL A 254 -0.96 -4.12 8.72
C VAL A 254 -1.51 -2.72 8.92
N TYR A 255 -0.68 -1.81 9.38
CA TYR A 255 -0.99 -0.43 9.67
C TYR A 255 -0.19 0.48 8.74
N LYS A 256 -0.86 0.99 7.71
CA LYS A 256 -0.24 1.78 6.65
C LYS A 256 -0.28 3.27 6.96
N PHE A 257 0.87 3.92 6.86
CA PHE A 257 0.98 5.37 6.98
C PHE A 257 0.27 6.10 5.84
N LEU A 258 -0.64 7.01 6.18
CA LEU A 258 -1.41 7.81 5.20
C LEU A 258 -1.12 9.31 5.27
N GLY A 259 -0.28 9.74 6.19
CA GLY A 259 0.04 11.16 6.39
C GLY A 259 -0.49 11.73 7.71
N GLU A 260 -0.39 13.06 7.85
CA GLU A 260 -0.98 13.83 8.94
C GLU A 260 -2.30 14.46 8.48
N PHE A 261 -3.34 14.29 9.27
CA PHE A 261 -4.69 14.78 9.00
C PHE A 261 -5.15 15.70 10.12
N TYR A 262 -5.96 16.69 9.79
CA TYR A 262 -6.62 17.54 10.77
C TYR A 262 -8.15 17.46 10.66
N SER A 263 -8.86 17.65 11.77
CA SER A 263 -10.33 17.72 11.77
C SER A 263 -10.80 18.99 11.06
N SER A 264 -11.65 18.85 10.04
CA SER A 264 -12.31 19.96 9.36
C SER A 264 -13.66 20.24 10.02
N PHE A 265 -13.87 21.43 10.57
CA PHE A 265 -15.17 21.83 11.11
C PHE A 265 -16.14 22.25 10.02
N GLU A 266 -15.64 22.77 8.90
CA GLU A 266 -16.45 23.20 7.76
C GLU A 266 -17.14 22.04 7.06
N GLU A 267 -16.44 20.88 6.96
CA GLU A 267 -16.97 19.69 6.29
C GLU A 267 -17.58 18.67 7.28
N THR A 268 -17.48 18.91 8.60
CA THR A 268 -18.01 18.05 9.66
C THR A 268 -19.42 18.53 10.04
N ASP A 269 -20.38 17.60 10.07
CA ASP A 269 -21.76 17.83 10.52
C ASP A 269 -22.14 16.86 11.67
N ASP A 270 -23.45 16.75 11.98
CA ASP A 270 -23.92 15.86 13.02
C ASP A 270 -23.84 14.37 12.66
N TYR A 271 -23.66 14.03 11.39
CA TYR A 271 -23.70 12.66 10.89
C TYR A 271 -22.34 12.16 10.39
N GLN A 272 -21.39 13.07 10.16
CA GLN A 272 -20.06 12.72 9.72
C GLN A 272 -18.98 13.61 10.32
N PHE A 273 -17.83 13.01 10.63
CA PHE A 273 -16.58 13.73 10.87
C PHE A 273 -15.67 13.62 9.67
N VAL A 274 -15.11 14.76 9.24
CA VAL A 274 -14.18 14.84 8.11
C VAL A 274 -12.81 15.27 8.60
N PHE A 275 -11.80 14.53 8.17
CA PHE A 275 -10.40 14.84 8.40
C PHE A 275 -9.72 15.06 7.05
N ILE A 276 -8.98 16.16 6.93
CA ILE A 276 -8.29 16.56 5.70
C ILE A 276 -6.79 16.34 5.88
N ARG A 277 -6.13 15.75 4.86
CA ARG A 277 -4.71 15.51 4.89
C ARG A 277 -3.92 16.82 4.77
N LYS A 278 -3.06 17.06 5.77
CA LYS A 278 -2.22 18.25 5.91
C LYS A 278 -0.83 18.02 5.34
N LYS A 279 -0.24 16.84 5.63
CA LYS A 279 1.12 16.48 5.21
C LYS A 279 1.21 15.03 4.78
N THR A 280 2.05 14.75 3.78
CA THR A 280 2.41 13.39 3.33
C THR A 280 3.70 12.89 3.98
N LYS A 281 4.55 13.80 4.46
CA LYS A 281 5.82 13.51 5.11
C LYS A 281 5.84 14.13 6.50
N ILE A 282 6.29 13.36 7.50
CA ILE A 282 6.43 13.80 8.89
C ILE A 282 7.81 13.47 9.42
N TYR A 283 8.35 14.37 10.24
CA TYR A 283 9.63 14.21 10.93
C TYR A 283 9.38 13.88 12.40
N PHE A 284 10.08 12.88 12.94
CA PHE A 284 9.83 12.40 14.31
C PHE A 284 10.23 13.43 15.36
N LYS A 285 11.22 14.27 15.07
CA LYS A 285 11.64 15.37 15.97
C LYS A 285 10.50 16.35 16.30
N ASP A 286 9.47 16.43 15.44
CA ASP A 286 8.32 17.33 15.66
C ASP A 286 7.34 16.79 16.72
N PHE A 287 7.57 15.56 17.19
CA PHE A 287 6.69 14.84 18.13
C PHE A 287 7.37 14.41 19.42
N ILE A 288 8.70 14.33 19.43
CA ILE A 288 9.49 13.94 20.60
C ILE A 288 10.00 15.24 21.21
N SER A 289 9.33 15.73 22.27
CA SER A 289 9.88 16.82 23.08
C SER A 289 11.30 16.43 23.56
N LYS A 290 12.25 17.37 23.47
CA LYS A 290 13.60 17.23 24.01
C LYS A 290 13.58 16.99 25.50
#